data_be24d355d2affbcc5654dd2643c9c75a
#
_entry.id   be24d355d2affbcc5654dd2643c9c75a
#
_cell.length_a   1.000
_cell.length_b   1.000
_cell.length_c   1.000
_cell.angle_alpha   90.00
_cell.angle_beta   90.00
_cell.angle_gamma   90.00
#
_symmetry.space_group_name_H-M   'P 1'
#
loop_
_entity.id
_entity.type
_entity.pdbx_description
1 polymer ?
#
loop_
_entity_poly.entity_id
_entity_poly.type
_entity_poly.pdbx_seq_one_letter_code
_entity_poly.pdbx_strand_id
1 'polypeptide(L)'
;MDPDKPDIQISDVVISVQGRDQGEVFYVIGREGEYLLLANGKNRTLEAPKRKKQKHVEKVLRSETRVAAKLLSGDKVLNGELRRDLAFLSRGMQANDLGG
;
A
#
# COMPACT_ATOMS: atom_id res chain seq x y z
N MET A 1 -13.56 15.39 5.12
CA MET A 1 -12.68 14.83 4.07
C MET A 1 -11.98 15.97 3.37
N ASP A 2 -10.69 15.86 3.17
CA ASP A 2 -9.90 16.87 2.47
C ASP A 2 -10.13 16.75 0.96
N PRO A 3 -10.74 17.74 0.29
CA PRO A 3 -11.04 17.63 -1.14
C PRO A 3 -9.80 17.60 -2.02
N ASP A 4 -8.65 18.03 -1.51
CA ASP A 4 -7.41 18.06 -2.27
C ASP A 4 -6.65 16.73 -2.23
N LYS A 5 -7.06 15.80 -1.36
CA LYS A 5 -6.42 14.48 -1.26
C LYS A 5 -7.20 13.45 -2.05
N PRO A 6 -6.52 12.64 -2.88
CA PRO A 6 -7.19 11.56 -3.58
C PRO A 6 -7.72 10.53 -2.57
N ASP A 7 -8.86 9.95 -2.90
CA ASP A 7 -9.42 8.89 -2.08
C ASP A 7 -8.55 7.64 -2.20
N ILE A 8 -8.20 7.05 -1.05
CA ILE A 8 -7.34 5.86 -1.00
C ILE A 8 -8.23 4.64 -0.86
N GLN A 9 -8.02 3.67 -1.75
CA GLN A 9 -8.84 2.48 -1.84
C GLN A 9 -8.01 1.21 -1.68
N ILE A 10 -8.70 0.08 -1.48
CA ILE A 10 -8.05 -1.23 -1.45
C ILE A 10 -7.28 -1.42 -2.74
N SER A 11 -6.09 -1.99 -2.65
CA SER A 11 -5.11 -2.24 -3.70
C SER A 11 -4.28 -1.02 -4.10
N ASP A 12 -4.53 0.13 -3.51
CA ASP A 12 -3.62 1.26 -3.69
C ASP A 12 -2.32 1.01 -2.93
N VAL A 13 -1.24 1.56 -3.45
CA VAL A 13 0.07 1.53 -2.78
C VAL A 13 0.29 2.90 -2.14
N VAL A 14 0.62 2.89 -0.87
CA VAL A 14 0.81 4.10 -0.08
C VAL A 14 2.16 4.10 0.61
N ILE A 15 2.64 5.27 0.95
CA ILE A 15 3.85 5.44 1.74
C ILE A 15 3.48 6.12 3.07
N SER A 16 4.05 5.64 4.16
CA SER A 16 3.85 6.26 5.47
C SER A 16 4.64 7.55 5.54
N VAL A 17 3.98 8.63 6.01
CA VAL A 17 4.63 9.94 6.14
C VAL A 17 4.74 10.38 7.60
N GLN A 18 4.28 9.56 8.53
CA GLN A 18 4.37 9.84 9.96
C GLN A 18 4.59 8.56 10.75
N GLY A 19 5.27 8.67 11.88
CA GLY A 19 5.47 7.58 12.81
C GLY A 19 6.77 6.83 12.57
N ARG A 20 6.92 5.72 13.28
CA ARG A 20 8.15 4.92 13.23
C ARG A 20 8.36 4.24 11.88
N ASP A 21 7.30 4.03 11.14
CA ASP A 21 7.34 3.40 9.84
C ASP A 21 7.41 4.41 8.68
N GLN A 22 7.74 5.66 9.00
CA GLN A 22 7.87 6.70 7.97
C GLN A 22 8.82 6.26 6.88
N GLY A 23 8.36 6.37 5.63
CA GLY A 23 9.12 5.95 4.47
C GLY A 23 8.84 4.52 4.02
N GLU A 24 8.15 3.71 4.81
CA GLU A 24 7.78 2.37 4.40
C GLU A 24 6.59 2.39 3.45
N VAL A 25 6.62 1.48 2.49
CA VAL A 25 5.59 1.35 1.44
C VAL A 25 4.72 0.14 1.75
N PHE A 26 3.41 0.31 1.58
CA PHE A 26 2.44 -0.73 1.89
C PHE A 26 1.36 -0.80 0.81
N TYR A 27 0.72 -1.96 0.73
CA TYR A 27 -0.56 -2.10 0.06
C TYR A 27 -1.68 -1.81 1.04
N VAL A 28 -2.72 -1.15 0.56
CA VAL A 28 -3.97 -1.02 1.32
C VAL A 28 -4.77 -2.29 1.10
N ILE A 29 -4.99 -3.06 2.18
CA ILE A 29 -5.72 -4.33 2.09
C ILE A 29 -7.10 -4.25 2.71
N GLY A 30 -7.43 -3.16 3.39
CA GLY A 30 -8.75 -2.95 3.95
C GLY A 30 -8.92 -1.52 4.42
N ARG A 31 -10.14 -1.21 4.79
CA ARG A 31 -10.47 0.13 5.24
C ARG A 31 -11.52 0.07 6.36
N GLU A 32 -11.31 0.84 7.42
CA GLU A 32 -12.21 0.94 8.55
C GLU A 32 -12.41 2.43 8.87
N GLY A 33 -13.41 3.05 8.25
CA GLY A 33 -13.63 4.48 8.43
C GLY A 33 -12.43 5.30 7.95
N GLU A 34 -11.83 6.10 8.83
CA GLU A 34 -10.66 6.90 8.51
C GLU A 34 -9.34 6.12 8.64
N TYR A 35 -9.42 4.84 9.02
CA TYR A 35 -8.24 4.00 9.16
C TYR A 35 -8.10 3.08 7.97
N LEU A 36 -6.86 2.85 7.58
CA LEU A 36 -6.49 1.90 6.53
C LEU A 36 -5.81 0.71 7.17
N LEU A 37 -6.03 -0.47 6.59
CA LEU A 37 -5.28 -1.67 6.96
C LEU A 37 -4.19 -1.85 5.93
N LEU A 38 -2.94 -1.86 6.38
CA LEU A 38 -1.75 -1.82 5.53
C LEU A 38 -0.90 -3.06 5.74
N ALA A 39 -0.43 -3.65 4.64
CA ALA A 39 0.45 -4.80 4.70
C ALA A 39 1.53 -4.70 3.62
N ASN A 40 2.70 -5.26 3.91
CA ASN A 40 3.79 -5.32 2.96
C ASN A 40 4.33 -6.74 2.79
N GLY A 41 3.77 -7.71 3.52
CA GLY A 41 4.19 -9.11 3.42
C GLY A 41 5.52 -9.42 4.11
N LYS A 42 6.09 -8.45 4.81
CA LYS A 42 7.38 -8.61 5.49
C LYS A 42 7.22 -8.43 6.99
N ASN A 43 7.33 -7.19 7.50
CA ASN A 43 7.10 -6.90 8.91
C ASN A 43 5.63 -6.60 9.21
N ARG A 44 4.82 -6.34 8.21
CA ARG A 44 3.37 -6.21 8.34
C ARG A 44 2.71 -7.18 7.40
N THR A 45 2.26 -8.30 7.95
CA THR A 45 1.69 -9.39 7.17
C THR A 45 0.20 -9.21 6.92
N LEU A 46 -0.31 -9.99 5.98
CA LEU A 46 -1.75 -9.99 5.68
C LEU A 46 -2.59 -10.41 6.89
N GLU A 47 -2.01 -11.27 7.75
CA GLU A 47 -2.67 -11.75 8.96
C GLU A 47 -2.61 -10.77 10.12
N ALA A 48 -1.62 -9.86 10.10
CA ALA A 48 -1.41 -8.87 11.14
C ALA A 48 -1.07 -7.52 10.52
N PRO A 49 -2.01 -6.93 9.80
CA PRO A 49 -1.76 -5.66 9.11
C PRO A 49 -1.64 -4.50 10.09
N LYS A 50 -1.04 -3.43 9.64
CA LYS A 50 -0.98 -2.19 10.40
C LYS A 50 -2.26 -1.37 10.17
N ARG A 51 -2.84 -0.89 11.26
CA ARG A 51 -3.96 0.03 11.21
C ARG A 51 -3.43 1.45 11.34
N LYS A 52 -3.67 2.27 10.32
CA LYS A 52 -3.11 3.62 10.28
C LYS A 52 -4.13 4.60 9.71
N LYS A 53 -4.17 5.80 10.26
CA LYS A 53 -5.07 6.84 9.75
C LYS A 53 -4.67 7.25 8.34
N GLN A 54 -5.65 7.46 7.49
CA GLN A 54 -5.41 7.86 6.10
C GLN A 54 -4.58 9.13 6.00
N LYS A 55 -4.76 10.07 6.91
CA LYS A 55 -4.02 11.34 6.90
C LYS A 55 -2.52 11.16 7.14
N HIS A 56 -2.08 10.01 7.63
CA HIS A 56 -0.67 9.75 7.90
C HIS A 56 0.05 8.99 6.79
N VAL A 57 -0.62 8.81 5.66
CA VAL A 57 -0.03 8.18 4.49
C VAL A 57 -0.30 9.02 3.25
N GLU A 58 0.50 8.78 2.21
CA GLU A 58 0.26 9.37 0.90
C GLU A 58 0.15 8.26 -0.13
N LYS A 59 -0.76 8.43 -1.08
CA LYS A 59 -0.91 7.50 -2.18
C LYS A 59 0.27 7.66 -3.13
N VAL A 60 0.94 6.55 -3.42
CA VAL A 60 2.06 6.51 -4.36
C VAL A 60 1.57 6.20 -5.76
N LEU A 61 0.76 5.13 -5.89
CA LEU A 61 0.21 4.75 -7.17
C LEU A 61 -0.99 3.85 -6.96
N ARG A 62 -1.78 3.70 -8.00
CA ARG A 62 -2.83 2.69 -8.07
C ARG A 62 -2.25 1.49 -8.78
N SER A 63 -2.19 0.36 -8.08
CA SER A 63 -1.62 -0.84 -8.66
C SER A 63 -2.64 -1.55 -9.56
N GLU A 64 -2.15 -2.08 -10.69
CA GLU A 64 -2.96 -2.86 -11.62
C GLU A 64 -2.36 -4.24 -11.84
N THR A 65 -1.54 -4.70 -10.91
CA THR A 65 -0.91 -6.01 -10.98
C THR A 65 -1.91 -7.12 -10.67
N ARG A 66 -1.47 -8.37 -10.86
CA ARG A 66 -2.27 -9.54 -10.48
C ARG A 66 -2.58 -9.53 -8.98
N VAL A 67 -1.60 -9.11 -8.16
CA VAL A 67 -1.79 -9.03 -6.70
C VAL A 67 -2.87 -8.01 -6.38
N ALA A 68 -2.85 -6.84 -7.02
CA ALA A 68 -3.88 -5.82 -6.84
C ALA A 68 -5.26 -6.35 -7.21
N ALA A 69 -5.35 -7.08 -8.32
CA ALA A 69 -6.62 -7.66 -8.76
C ALA A 69 -7.15 -8.67 -7.74
N LYS A 70 -6.27 -9.49 -7.17
CA LYS A 70 -6.65 -10.44 -6.12
C LYS A 70 -7.15 -9.73 -4.87
N LEU A 71 -6.49 -8.65 -4.47
CA LEU A 71 -6.92 -7.88 -3.30
C LEU A 71 -8.33 -7.30 -3.51
N LEU A 72 -8.59 -6.80 -4.71
CA LEU A 72 -9.90 -6.22 -5.02
C LEU A 72 -11.00 -7.27 -5.08
N SER A 73 -10.71 -8.46 -5.60
CA SER A 73 -11.71 -9.51 -5.75
C SER A 73 -11.89 -10.37 -4.50
N GLY A 74 -11.06 -10.17 -3.48
CA GLY A 74 -11.12 -10.98 -2.27
C GLY A 74 -10.46 -12.34 -2.40
N ASP A 75 -9.70 -12.56 -3.47
CA ASP A 75 -8.95 -13.79 -3.64
C ASP A 75 -7.79 -13.87 -2.66
N LYS A 76 -7.32 -15.08 -2.41
CA LYS A 76 -6.23 -15.31 -1.48
C LYS A 76 -4.92 -14.75 -2.03
N VAL A 77 -4.23 -13.96 -1.22
CA VAL A 77 -2.90 -13.42 -1.51
C VAL A 77 -1.94 -13.93 -0.43
N LEU A 78 -0.74 -14.33 -0.86
CA LEU A 78 0.31 -14.76 0.07
C LEU A 78 1.23 -13.59 0.38
N ASN A 79 1.80 -13.59 1.59
CA ASN A 79 2.72 -12.53 2.00
C ASN A 79 3.92 -12.42 1.05
N GLY A 80 4.42 -13.55 0.54
CA GLY A 80 5.51 -13.54 -0.43
C GLY A 80 5.15 -12.85 -1.73
N GLU A 81 3.91 -13.06 -2.20
CA GLU A 81 3.43 -12.37 -3.40
C GLU A 81 3.36 -10.87 -3.18
N LEU A 82 2.83 -10.47 -2.04
CA LEU A 82 2.68 -9.05 -1.68
C LEU A 82 4.05 -8.36 -1.62
N ARG A 83 4.99 -9.00 -0.93
CA ARG A 83 6.35 -8.48 -0.78
C ARG A 83 7.06 -8.32 -2.12
N ARG A 84 6.98 -9.34 -2.98
CA ARG A 84 7.62 -9.29 -4.29
C ARG A 84 7.00 -8.24 -5.20
N ASP A 85 5.69 -8.11 -5.13
CA ASP A 85 4.97 -7.12 -5.94
C ASP A 85 5.36 -5.69 -5.54
N LEU A 86 5.42 -5.43 -4.24
CA LEU A 86 5.84 -4.12 -3.73
C LEU A 86 7.30 -3.83 -4.12
N ALA A 87 8.18 -4.83 -4.06
CA ALA A 87 9.57 -4.65 -4.47
C ALA A 87 9.66 -4.30 -5.95
N PHE A 88 8.87 -4.96 -6.79
CA PHE A 88 8.79 -4.67 -8.21
C PHE A 88 8.31 -3.23 -8.46
N LEU A 89 7.24 -2.84 -7.81
CA LEU A 89 6.67 -1.50 -7.97
C LEU A 89 7.63 -0.42 -7.45
N SER A 90 8.34 -0.70 -6.35
CA SER A 90 9.30 0.23 -5.78
C SER A 90 10.48 0.47 -6.72
N ARG A 91 10.92 -0.56 -7.44
CA ARG A 91 11.97 -0.41 -8.45
C ARG A 91 11.54 0.53 -9.57
N GLY A 92 10.30 0.38 -10.02
CA GLY A 92 9.74 1.26 -11.03
C GLY A 92 9.74 2.72 -10.58
N MET A 93 9.37 2.95 -9.33
CA MET A 93 9.37 4.29 -8.76
C MET A 93 10.77 4.87 -8.68
N GLN A 94 11.76 4.07 -8.24
CA GLN A 94 13.15 4.50 -8.17
C GLN A 94 13.72 4.82 -9.55
N ALA A 95 13.39 3.99 -10.54
CA ALA A 95 13.82 4.21 -11.91
C ALA A 95 13.28 5.52 -12.46
N ASN A 96 12.02 5.83 -12.13
CA ASN A 96 11.41 7.09 -12.55
C ASN A 96 12.10 8.29 -11.92
N ASP A 97 12.45 8.19 -10.64
CA ASP A 97 13.17 9.25 -9.95
C ASP A 97 14.53 9.49 -10.55
N LEU A 98 15.23 8.41 -10.89
CA LEU A 98 16.58 8.50 -11.48
C LEU A 98 16.54 8.95 -12.93
N GLY A 99 15.47 8.61 -13.64
CA GLY A 99 15.31 8.97 -15.03
C GLY A 99 14.75 10.35 -15.28
N GLY A 100 14.29 10.97 -14.21
CA GLY A 100 13.62 12.29 -14.29
C GLY A 100 14.61 13.43 -14.38
#